data_a9637a9794ca4489909971e50bc07bbb
#
_entry.id   a9637a9794ca4489909971e50bc07bbb
#
_cell.length_a   1.000
_cell.length_b   1.000
_cell.length_c   1.000
_cell.angle_alpha   90.00
_cell.angle_beta   90.00
_cell.angle_gamma   90.00
#
_symmetry.space_group_name_H-M   'P 1'
#
loop_
_entity.id
_entity.type
_entity.pdbx_description
1 polymer ?
#
loop_
_entity_poly.entity_id
_entity_poly.type
_entity_poly.pdbx_seq_one_letter_code
_entity_poly.pdbx_strand_id
1 'polypeptide(L)'
;MNFQQLKIIRESARCNYNLTEVANTLFTSQSGVSRHIRELEEELGIEIFIRRGKRLLGMTEPGKELLVVAERILNDANNIRRLADVFSSNDSGQLHIATTHTQARYSLPGVIKEFRALYPRVRVVLNQGSPEE
;
A
#
# COMPACT_ATOMS: atom_id res chain seq x y z
N MET A 1 -8.64 4.68 -14.15
CA MET A 1 -8.19 4.04 -12.88
C MET A 1 -7.37 5.03 -12.10
N ASN A 2 -7.60 5.11 -10.79
CA ASN A 2 -6.89 6.03 -9.94
C ASN A 2 -6.67 5.38 -8.57
N PHE A 3 -5.88 6.05 -7.71
CA PHE A 3 -5.57 5.51 -6.39
C PHE A 3 -6.80 5.35 -5.52
N GLN A 4 -7.77 6.24 -5.63
CA GLN A 4 -8.99 6.14 -4.86
C GLN A 4 -9.73 4.85 -5.18
N GLN A 5 -9.82 4.50 -6.45
CA GLN A 5 -10.45 3.25 -6.87
C GLN A 5 -9.70 2.04 -6.32
N LEU A 6 -8.37 2.07 -6.35
CA LEU A 6 -7.57 0.97 -5.81
C LEU A 6 -7.74 0.85 -4.29
N LYS A 7 -7.83 1.98 -3.59
CA LYS A 7 -8.10 1.97 -2.16
C LYS A 7 -9.46 1.38 -1.86
N ILE A 8 -10.46 1.69 -2.67
CA ILE A 8 -11.80 1.14 -2.51
C ILE A 8 -11.77 -0.38 -2.64
N ILE A 9 -11.04 -0.91 -3.62
CA ILE A 9 -10.91 -2.36 -3.78
C ILE A 9 -10.29 -2.98 -2.54
N ARG A 10 -9.19 -2.41 -2.05
CA ARG A 10 -8.51 -2.92 -0.87
C ARG A 10 -9.40 -2.87 0.37
N GLU A 11 -10.05 -1.73 0.60
CA GLU A 11 -10.89 -1.58 1.78
C GLU A 11 -12.14 -2.43 1.69
N SER A 12 -12.66 -2.67 0.51
CA SER A 12 -13.80 -3.57 0.35
C SER A 12 -13.48 -4.97 0.86
N ALA A 13 -12.29 -5.46 0.56
CA ALA A 13 -11.86 -6.75 1.09
C ALA A 13 -11.66 -6.70 2.60
N ARG A 14 -11.07 -5.63 3.11
CA ARG A 14 -10.80 -5.48 4.55
C ARG A 14 -12.07 -5.31 5.36
N CYS A 15 -13.06 -4.63 4.80
CA CYS A 15 -14.34 -4.38 5.48
C CYS A 15 -15.35 -5.47 5.22
N ASN A 16 -14.89 -6.62 4.75
CA ASN A 16 -15.75 -7.77 4.50
C ASN A 16 -16.90 -7.42 3.55
N TYR A 17 -16.61 -6.60 2.56
CA TYR A 17 -17.51 -6.17 1.49
C TYR A 17 -18.67 -5.31 1.96
N ASN A 18 -18.55 -4.69 3.13
CA ASN A 18 -19.53 -3.75 3.64
C ASN A 18 -19.21 -2.35 3.10
N LEU A 19 -19.99 -1.91 2.11
CA LEU A 19 -19.70 -0.64 1.44
C LEU A 19 -19.92 0.57 2.34
N THR A 20 -20.81 0.46 3.33
CA THR A 20 -20.97 1.54 4.30
C THR A 20 -19.70 1.75 5.11
N GLU A 21 -19.08 0.66 5.54
CA GLU A 21 -17.82 0.75 6.27
C GLU A 21 -16.69 1.27 5.39
N VAL A 22 -16.66 0.85 4.13
CA VAL A 22 -15.66 1.35 3.18
C VAL A 22 -15.81 2.86 3.03
N ALA A 23 -17.04 3.33 2.85
CA ALA A 23 -17.30 4.76 2.72
C ALA A 23 -16.84 5.53 3.96
N ASN A 24 -17.14 5.00 5.14
CA ASN A 24 -16.71 5.64 6.38
C ASN A 24 -15.20 5.67 6.53
N THR A 25 -14.55 4.58 6.19
CA THR A 25 -13.09 4.49 6.30
C THR A 25 -12.39 5.47 5.36
N LEU A 26 -12.95 5.67 4.17
CA LEU A 26 -12.35 6.52 3.15
C LEU A 26 -12.93 7.94 3.14
N PHE A 27 -13.79 8.26 4.10
CA PHE A 27 -14.39 9.58 4.23
C PHE A 27 -15.13 10.02 2.97
N THR A 28 -15.94 9.12 2.42
CA THR A 28 -16.71 9.38 1.23
C THR A 28 -18.12 8.81 1.39
N SER A 29 -18.95 8.97 0.37
CA SER A 29 -20.32 8.44 0.41
C SER A 29 -20.37 7.01 -0.13
N GLN A 30 -21.36 6.25 0.31
CA GLN A 30 -21.55 4.90 -0.20
C GLN A 30 -21.85 4.93 -1.71
N SER A 31 -22.64 5.89 -2.16
CA SER A 31 -22.92 6.03 -3.59
C SER A 31 -21.66 6.33 -4.39
N GLY A 32 -20.74 7.11 -3.82
CA GLY A 32 -19.46 7.38 -4.43
C GLY A 32 -18.61 6.13 -4.56
N VAL A 33 -18.59 5.31 -3.50
CA VAL A 33 -17.88 4.03 -3.53
C VAL A 33 -18.44 3.14 -4.64
N SER A 34 -19.75 3.00 -4.68
CA SER A 34 -20.40 2.16 -5.69
C SER A 34 -20.11 2.65 -7.10
N ARG A 35 -20.13 3.96 -7.30
CA ARG A 35 -19.84 4.55 -8.60
C ARG A 35 -18.40 4.27 -9.03
N HIS A 36 -17.44 4.44 -8.12
CA HIS A 36 -16.04 4.16 -8.42
C HIS A 36 -15.82 2.71 -8.81
N ILE A 37 -16.46 1.80 -8.11
CA ILE A 37 -16.35 0.37 -8.43
C ILE A 37 -16.89 0.12 -9.83
N ARG A 38 -18.06 0.66 -10.14
CA ARG A 38 -18.67 0.47 -11.45
C ARG A 38 -17.81 1.05 -12.57
N GLU A 39 -17.28 2.26 -12.36
CA GLU A 39 -16.42 2.89 -13.34
C GLU A 39 -15.18 2.06 -13.61
N LEU A 40 -14.58 1.51 -12.55
CA LEU A 40 -13.39 0.69 -12.71
C LEU A 40 -13.71 -0.62 -13.43
N GLU A 41 -14.82 -1.24 -13.09
CA GLU A 41 -15.23 -2.47 -13.78
C GLU A 41 -15.49 -2.21 -15.26
N GLU A 42 -16.11 -1.09 -15.59
CA GLU A 42 -16.35 -0.73 -16.99
C GLU A 42 -15.05 -0.44 -17.72
N GLU A 43 -14.15 0.28 -17.10
CA GLU A 43 -12.86 0.61 -17.71
C GLU A 43 -12.06 -0.67 -18.03
N LEU A 44 -12.04 -1.60 -17.10
CA LEU A 44 -11.23 -2.81 -17.25
C LEU A 44 -11.97 -3.93 -18.00
N GLY A 45 -13.28 -3.79 -18.15
CA GLY A 45 -14.08 -4.81 -18.86
C GLY A 45 -14.19 -6.12 -18.09
N ILE A 46 -14.10 -6.06 -16.76
CA ILE A 46 -14.24 -7.25 -15.91
C ILE A 46 -15.19 -6.95 -14.75
N GLU A 47 -15.75 -7.99 -14.17
CA GLU A 47 -16.45 -7.88 -12.91
C GLU A 47 -15.47 -8.16 -11.78
N ILE A 48 -15.39 -7.25 -10.84
CA ILE A 48 -14.47 -7.37 -9.71
C ILE A 48 -15.13 -8.08 -8.55
N PHE A 49 -16.42 -7.81 -8.34
CA PHE A 49 -17.16 -8.33 -7.20
C PHE A 49 -18.31 -9.22 -7.62
N ILE A 50 -18.59 -10.20 -6.76
CA ILE A 50 -19.78 -11.02 -6.88
C ILE A 50 -20.89 -10.28 -6.15
N ARG A 51 -22.01 -10.05 -6.85
CA ARG A 51 -23.11 -9.26 -6.30
C ARG A 51 -24.37 -10.10 -6.13
N ARG A 52 -25.14 -9.70 -5.15
CA ARG A 52 -26.51 -10.17 -5.00
C ARG A 52 -27.38 -8.93 -4.76
N GLY A 53 -28.06 -8.48 -5.80
CA GLY A 53 -28.74 -7.21 -5.76
C GLY A 53 -27.74 -6.07 -5.58
N LYS A 54 -27.91 -5.28 -4.53
CA LYS A 54 -27.00 -4.18 -4.24
C LYS A 54 -25.85 -4.56 -3.30
N ARG A 55 -25.80 -5.81 -2.88
CA ARG A 55 -24.81 -6.26 -1.90
C ARG A 55 -23.65 -6.94 -2.60
N LEU A 56 -22.46 -6.68 -2.10
CA LEU A 56 -21.28 -7.41 -2.52
C LEU A 56 -21.12 -8.63 -1.63
N LEU A 57 -20.89 -9.78 -2.24
CA LEU A 57 -20.74 -11.03 -1.52
C LEU A 57 -19.29 -11.49 -1.44
N GLY A 58 -18.47 -11.07 -2.36
CA GLY A 58 -17.08 -11.49 -2.43
C GLY A 58 -16.46 -10.99 -3.72
N MET A 59 -15.33 -11.55 -4.08
CA MET A 59 -14.62 -11.16 -5.29
C MET A 59 -14.64 -12.27 -6.32
N THR A 60 -14.71 -11.88 -7.58
CA THR A 60 -14.51 -12.79 -8.70
C THR A 60 -13.04 -13.20 -8.75
N GLU A 61 -12.73 -14.21 -9.56
CA GLU A 61 -11.31 -14.57 -9.74
C GLU A 61 -10.48 -13.41 -10.31
N PRO A 62 -10.93 -12.71 -11.35
CA PRO A 62 -10.21 -11.51 -11.78
C PRO A 62 -10.10 -10.47 -10.68
N GLY A 63 -11.13 -10.32 -9.85
CA GLY A 63 -11.11 -9.37 -8.75
C GLY A 63 -10.05 -9.69 -7.71
N LYS A 64 -9.88 -10.97 -7.40
CA LYS A 64 -8.85 -11.40 -6.46
C LYS A 64 -7.45 -11.11 -6.97
N GLU A 65 -7.23 -11.34 -8.26
CA GLU A 65 -5.95 -11.03 -8.87
C GLU A 65 -5.71 -9.52 -8.91
N LEU A 66 -6.75 -8.77 -9.21
CA LEU A 66 -6.66 -7.31 -9.18
C LEU A 66 -6.31 -6.81 -7.79
N LEU A 67 -6.90 -7.39 -6.75
CA LEU A 67 -6.60 -6.99 -5.38
C LEU A 67 -5.12 -7.15 -5.05
N VAL A 68 -4.51 -8.25 -5.46
CA VAL A 68 -3.08 -8.47 -5.21
C VAL A 68 -2.26 -7.36 -5.86
N VAL A 69 -2.57 -7.02 -7.09
CA VAL A 69 -1.85 -5.96 -7.81
C VAL A 69 -2.13 -4.60 -7.18
N ALA A 70 -3.39 -4.33 -6.83
CA ALA A 70 -3.76 -3.06 -6.22
C ALA A 70 -3.03 -2.83 -4.89
N GLU A 71 -2.91 -3.87 -4.08
CA GLU A 71 -2.18 -3.77 -2.82
C GLU A 71 -0.71 -3.49 -3.06
N ARG A 72 -0.14 -4.09 -4.08
CA ARG A 72 1.26 -3.84 -4.44
C ARG A 72 1.46 -2.39 -4.88
N ILE A 73 0.56 -1.87 -5.70
CA ILE A 73 0.63 -0.48 -6.16
C ILE A 73 0.49 0.48 -4.99
N LEU A 74 -0.46 0.22 -4.09
CA LEU A 74 -0.68 1.09 -2.93
C LEU A 74 0.51 1.05 -1.97
N ASN A 75 1.12 -0.10 -1.79
CA ASN A 75 2.32 -0.21 -0.99
C ASN A 75 3.47 0.59 -1.61
N ASP A 76 3.62 0.50 -2.91
CA ASP A 76 4.66 1.26 -3.61
C ASP A 76 4.39 2.75 -3.56
N ALA A 77 3.14 3.17 -3.60
CA ALA A 77 2.80 4.58 -3.42
C ALA A 77 3.23 5.08 -2.03
N ASN A 78 3.05 4.25 -1.00
CA ASN A 78 3.53 4.59 0.33
C ASN A 78 5.06 4.61 0.37
N ASN A 79 5.71 3.73 -0.35
CA ASN A 79 7.17 3.72 -0.43
C ASN A 79 7.70 4.98 -1.10
N ILE A 80 7.00 5.50 -2.07
CA ILE A 80 7.36 6.78 -2.69
C ILE A 80 7.34 7.90 -1.65
N ARG A 81 6.33 7.92 -0.78
CA ARG A 81 6.26 8.92 0.28
C ARG A 81 7.41 8.79 1.26
N ARG A 82 7.76 7.56 1.63
CA ARG A 82 8.88 7.30 2.51
C ARG A 82 10.20 7.76 1.88
N LEU A 83 10.34 7.48 0.59
CA LEU A 83 11.52 7.92 -0.14
C LEU A 83 11.63 9.44 -0.15
N ALA A 84 10.51 10.12 -0.37
CA ALA A 84 10.49 11.57 -0.35
C ALA A 84 10.87 12.11 1.02
N ASP A 85 10.38 11.49 2.09
CA ASP A 85 10.72 11.91 3.44
C ASP A 85 12.21 11.76 3.71
N VAL A 86 12.80 10.66 3.25
CA VAL A 86 14.23 10.44 3.42
C VAL A 86 15.03 11.54 2.75
N PHE A 87 14.69 11.89 1.53
CA PHE A 87 15.46 12.88 0.78
C PHE A 87 15.11 14.32 1.15
N SER A 88 13.92 14.57 1.65
CA SER A 88 13.53 15.93 2.04
C SER A 88 13.99 16.28 3.44
N SER A 89 14.46 15.32 4.22
CA SER A 89 14.91 15.58 5.58
C SER A 89 16.32 16.14 5.64
N ASN A 90 16.86 16.60 4.56
CA ASN A 90 18.14 17.27 4.40
C ASN A 90 19.38 16.46 4.76
N ASP A 91 19.27 15.16 4.81
CA ASP A 91 20.41 14.31 5.15
C ASP A 91 21.08 13.76 3.91
N SER A 92 20.99 14.48 2.82
CA SER A 92 21.76 14.20 1.60
C SER A 92 21.49 12.82 1.03
N GLY A 93 20.27 12.35 1.14
CA GLY A 93 19.90 11.06 0.58
C GLY A 93 20.40 9.89 1.40
N GLN A 94 20.75 10.11 2.63
CA GLN A 94 21.14 9.04 3.53
C GLN A 94 20.00 8.70 4.46
N LEU A 95 19.79 7.42 4.68
CA LEU A 95 18.86 6.94 5.66
C LEU A 95 19.62 6.70 6.95
N HIS A 96 19.34 7.50 7.96
CA HIS A 96 19.96 7.34 9.26
C HIS A 96 19.06 6.49 10.13
N ILE A 97 19.60 5.36 10.56
CA ILE A 97 18.86 4.42 11.38
C ILE A 97 19.42 4.53 12.80
N ALA A 98 18.68 5.20 13.65
CA ALA A 98 19.06 5.37 15.04
C ALA A 98 18.19 4.44 15.88
N THR A 99 18.74 3.31 16.26
CA THR A 99 18.02 2.33 17.05
C THR A 99 18.88 1.83 18.17
N THR A 100 18.29 1.06 19.08
CA THR A 100 19.07 0.40 20.10
C THR A 100 19.94 -0.67 19.47
N HIS A 101 20.98 -1.06 20.21
CA HIS A 101 21.83 -2.15 19.75
C HIS A 101 21.05 -3.42 19.45
N THR A 102 20.05 -3.71 20.27
CA THR A 102 19.25 -4.90 20.11
C THR A 102 18.54 -4.92 18.77
N GLN A 103 17.90 -3.82 18.42
CA GLN A 103 17.18 -3.72 17.16
C GLN A 103 18.14 -3.75 15.98
N ALA A 104 19.24 -3.05 16.08
CA ALA A 104 20.22 -3.04 15.00
C ALA A 104 20.79 -4.42 14.78
N ARG A 105 20.98 -5.19 15.85
CA ARG A 105 21.62 -6.49 15.77
C ARG A 105 20.69 -7.57 15.26
N TYR A 106 19.42 -7.56 15.64
CA TYR A 106 18.53 -8.68 15.37
C TYR A 106 17.46 -8.40 14.31
N SER A 107 17.04 -7.16 14.14
CA SER A 107 15.97 -6.84 13.22
C SER A 107 16.43 -6.05 12.02
N LEU A 108 17.29 -5.09 12.26
CA LEU A 108 17.66 -4.14 11.26
C LEU A 108 18.37 -4.72 10.03
N PRO A 109 19.21 -5.75 10.16
CA PRO A 109 19.86 -6.27 8.95
C PRO A 109 18.90 -6.75 7.89
N GLY A 110 17.79 -7.37 8.29
CA GLY A 110 16.77 -7.78 7.34
C GLY A 110 16.08 -6.60 6.69
N VAL A 111 15.75 -5.60 7.50
CA VAL A 111 15.10 -4.40 7.01
C VAL A 111 16.00 -3.65 6.04
N ILE A 112 17.27 -3.55 6.35
CA ILE A 112 18.22 -2.86 5.49
C ILE A 112 18.38 -3.60 4.16
N LYS A 113 18.44 -4.91 4.19
CA LYS A 113 18.55 -5.71 2.98
C LYS A 113 17.34 -5.49 2.08
N GLU A 114 16.16 -5.49 2.66
CA GLU A 114 14.93 -5.23 1.94
C GLU A 114 14.90 -3.82 1.37
N PHE A 115 15.32 -2.86 2.15
CA PHE A 115 15.36 -1.47 1.73
C PHE A 115 16.31 -1.29 0.56
N ARG A 116 17.47 -1.89 0.60
CA ARG A 116 18.45 -1.78 -0.49
C ARG A 116 17.96 -2.44 -1.77
N ALA A 117 17.18 -3.51 -1.65
CA ALA A 117 16.60 -4.13 -2.83
C ALA A 117 15.57 -3.22 -3.49
N LEU A 118 14.81 -2.48 -2.70
CA LEU A 118 13.81 -1.56 -3.21
C LEU A 118 14.40 -0.22 -3.65
N TYR A 119 15.43 0.26 -2.94
CA TYR A 119 16.01 1.58 -3.17
C TYR A 119 17.53 1.50 -3.24
N PRO A 120 18.05 0.93 -4.31
CA PRO A 120 19.50 0.69 -4.38
C PRO A 120 20.34 1.97 -4.43
N ARG A 121 19.74 3.11 -4.75
CA ARG A 121 20.45 4.38 -4.81
C ARG A 121 20.48 5.12 -3.48
N VAL A 122 19.74 4.66 -2.50
CA VAL A 122 19.71 5.29 -1.19
C VAL A 122 20.82 4.70 -0.33
N ARG A 123 21.59 5.58 0.26
CA ARG A 123 22.66 5.17 1.13
C ARG A 123 22.15 4.94 2.53
N VAL A 124 22.46 3.79 3.11
CA VAL A 124 22.05 3.44 4.44
C VAL A 124 23.22 3.53 5.39
N VAL A 125 23.02 4.26 6.47
CA VAL A 125 24.05 4.44 7.50
C VAL A 125 23.48 4.02 8.84
N LEU A 126 24.18 3.14 9.52
CA LEU A 126 23.82 2.72 10.87
C LEU A 126 24.53 3.56 11.89
N ASN A 127 23.77 4.24 12.74
CA ASN A 127 24.36 5.17 13.71
C ASN A 127 24.76 4.49 15.01
N GLN A 128 24.85 3.19 15.02
CA GLN A 128 25.27 2.44 16.17
C GLN A 128 26.75 2.11 16.16
N GLY A 129 27.45 2.61 15.20
CA GLY A 129 28.84 2.26 15.07
C GLY A 129 29.07 0.88 14.51
N SER A 130 28.05 0.28 13.93
CA SER A 130 28.20 -0.98 13.27
C SER A 130 29.05 -0.83 12.01
N PRO A 131 30.02 -1.69 11.80
CA PRO A 131 30.89 -1.54 10.65
C PRO A 131 30.28 -1.96 9.33
N GLU A 132 29.28 -2.78 9.34
CA GLU A 132 28.68 -3.16 8.07
C GLU A 132 27.56 -2.19 7.73
N GLU A 133 27.64 -1.59 6.65
CA GLU A 133 26.64 -0.66 6.17
C GLU A 133 25.99 -1.15 4.90
#